data_7d4471beda143e7ef3dd8eaf6744934d
#
_entry.id   7d4471beda143e7ef3dd8eaf6744934d
#
_cell.length_a   1.000
_cell.length_b   1.000
_cell.length_c   1.000
_cell.angle_alpha   90.00
_cell.angle_beta   90.00
_cell.angle_gamma   90.00
#
_symmetry.space_group_name_H-M   'P 1'
#
loop_
_entity.id
_entity.type
_entity.pdbx_description
1 polymer ?
#
loop_
_entity_poly.entity_id
_entity_poly.type
_entity_poly.pdbx_seq_one_letter_code
_entity_poly.pdbx_strand_id
1 'polypeptide(L)'
;MPLSQAQMTKALNHLEAAEWQAAHEIVQRDEESPLACWAHGIVHMMEGDLPNARYWYGQAKRSFPATANVKDEIRALKALVSSEE
;
A
#
# COMPACT_ATOMS: atom_id res chain seq x y z
N MET A 1 2.13 2.01 -15.90
CA MET A 1 0.68 1.81 -16.08
C MET A 1 -0.03 1.77 -14.73
N PRO A 2 -1.14 2.50 -14.57
CA PRO A 2 -1.88 2.43 -13.32
C PRO A 2 -2.45 1.03 -13.08
N LEU A 3 -2.43 0.60 -11.83
CA LEU A 3 -3.05 -0.66 -11.48
C LEU A 3 -4.56 -0.55 -11.60
N SER A 4 -5.20 -1.60 -12.09
CA SER A 4 -6.64 -1.67 -12.09
C SER A 4 -7.16 -1.85 -10.66
N GLN A 5 -8.44 -1.58 -10.45
CA GLN A 5 -9.06 -1.81 -9.14
C GLN A 5 -8.93 -3.28 -8.73
N ALA A 6 -9.10 -4.20 -9.68
CA ALA A 6 -8.96 -5.63 -9.40
C ALA A 6 -7.53 -5.97 -8.92
N GLN A 7 -6.52 -5.36 -9.52
CA GLN A 7 -5.14 -5.57 -9.11
C GLN A 7 -4.88 -4.97 -7.74
N MET A 8 -5.41 -3.78 -7.45
CA MET A 8 -5.30 -3.17 -6.13
C MET A 8 -5.98 -4.02 -5.07
N THR A 9 -7.16 -4.55 -5.36
CA THR A 9 -7.87 -5.44 -4.44
C THR A 9 -7.05 -6.69 -4.16
N LYS A 10 -6.43 -7.25 -5.19
CA LYS A 10 -5.59 -8.43 -5.02
C LYS A 10 -4.38 -8.13 -4.12
N ALA A 11 -3.74 -6.98 -4.33
CA ALA A 11 -2.62 -6.56 -3.49
C ALA A 11 -3.05 -6.39 -2.03
N LEU A 12 -4.22 -5.78 -1.82
CA LEU A 12 -4.77 -5.60 -0.46
C LEU A 12 -5.05 -6.93 0.21
N ASN A 13 -5.59 -7.90 -0.54
CA ASN A 13 -5.83 -9.24 0.01
C ASN A 13 -4.53 -9.89 0.47
N HIS A 14 -3.44 -9.72 -0.28
CA HIS A 14 -2.14 -10.21 0.13
C HIS A 14 -1.64 -9.49 1.38
N LEU A 15 -1.84 -8.17 1.47
CA LEU A 15 -1.45 -7.43 2.66
C LEU A 15 -2.22 -7.91 3.89
N GLU A 16 -3.52 -8.16 3.76
CA GLU A 16 -4.33 -8.66 4.86
C GLU A 16 -3.87 -10.05 5.32
N ALA A 17 -3.35 -10.84 4.40
CA ALA A 17 -2.82 -12.17 4.70
C ALA A 17 -1.37 -12.15 5.15
N ALA A 18 -0.79 -10.97 5.34
CA ALA A 18 0.62 -10.78 5.71
C ALA A 18 1.58 -11.30 4.63
N GLU A 19 1.15 -11.34 3.39
CA GLU A 19 1.95 -11.79 2.25
C GLU A 19 2.54 -10.56 1.54
N TRP A 20 3.40 -9.84 2.24
CA TRP A 20 3.90 -8.57 1.72
C TRP A 20 4.75 -8.72 0.45
N GLN A 21 5.42 -9.85 0.27
CA GLN A 21 6.21 -10.07 -0.95
C GLN A 21 5.32 -10.17 -2.18
N ALA A 22 4.21 -10.89 -2.08
CA ALA A 22 3.25 -11.00 -3.18
C ALA A 22 2.59 -9.64 -3.47
N ALA A 23 2.25 -8.90 -2.42
CA ALA A 23 1.70 -7.55 -2.58
C ALA A 23 2.71 -6.63 -3.26
N HIS A 24 3.99 -6.73 -2.88
CA HIS A 24 5.04 -5.90 -3.45
C HIS A 24 5.17 -6.11 -4.97
N GLU A 25 5.08 -7.34 -5.42
CA GLU A 25 5.16 -7.64 -6.85
C GLU A 25 4.07 -6.93 -7.65
N ILE A 26 2.90 -6.76 -7.04
CA ILE A 26 1.80 -6.07 -7.71
C ILE A 26 2.01 -4.55 -7.68
N VAL A 27 2.26 -3.99 -6.49
CA VAL A 27 2.29 -2.53 -6.34
C VAL A 27 3.51 -1.88 -7.00
N GLN A 28 4.62 -2.60 -7.12
CA GLN A 28 5.81 -2.05 -7.77
C GLN A 28 5.62 -1.77 -9.25
N ARG A 29 4.55 -2.30 -9.85
CA ARG A 29 4.25 -2.06 -11.27
C ARG A 29 3.69 -0.66 -11.50
N ASP A 30 3.31 0.05 -10.44
CA ASP A 30 2.74 1.39 -10.52
C ASP A 30 3.37 2.26 -9.45
N GLU A 31 4.39 3.03 -9.86
CA GLU A 31 5.12 3.89 -8.95
C GLU A 31 4.60 5.33 -8.97
N GLU A 32 3.48 5.56 -9.64
CA GLU A 32 2.94 6.91 -9.83
C GLU A 32 1.61 7.14 -9.13
N SER A 33 0.72 6.15 -9.13
CA SER A 33 -0.61 6.32 -8.55
C SER A 33 -0.53 6.42 -7.02
N PRO A 34 -1.19 7.43 -6.40
CA PRO A 34 -1.12 7.61 -4.96
C PRO A 34 -1.54 6.38 -4.16
N LEU A 35 -2.60 5.70 -4.56
CA LEU A 35 -3.04 4.51 -3.83
C LEU A 35 -2.04 3.36 -3.92
N ALA A 36 -1.42 3.17 -5.10
CA ALA A 36 -0.39 2.15 -5.27
C ALA A 36 0.85 2.48 -4.44
N CYS A 37 1.24 3.77 -4.40
CA CYS A 37 2.37 4.21 -3.58
C CYS A 37 2.08 4.04 -2.09
N TRP A 38 0.85 4.28 -1.66
CA TRP A 38 0.46 4.05 -0.28
C TRP A 38 0.58 2.57 0.07
N ALA A 39 0.04 1.68 -0.77
CA ALA A 39 0.18 0.24 -0.58
C ALA A 39 1.65 -0.18 -0.55
N HIS A 40 2.47 0.41 -1.41
CA HIS A 40 3.91 0.16 -1.45
C HIS A 40 4.58 0.52 -0.12
N GLY A 41 4.17 1.66 0.47
CA GLY A 41 4.65 2.06 1.79
C GLY A 41 4.26 1.07 2.87
N ILE A 42 3.02 0.56 2.81
CA ILE A 42 2.56 -0.45 3.77
C ILE A 42 3.38 -1.73 3.65
N VAL A 43 3.70 -2.15 2.42
CA VAL A 43 4.57 -3.31 2.19
C VAL A 43 5.88 -3.15 2.94
N HIS A 44 6.52 -1.99 2.81
CA HIS A 44 7.81 -1.77 3.45
C HIS A 44 7.69 -1.66 4.98
N MET A 45 6.55 -1.17 5.49
CA MET A 45 6.30 -1.22 6.93
C MET A 45 6.26 -2.68 7.43
N MET A 46 5.60 -3.55 6.68
CA MET A 46 5.52 -4.97 7.06
C MET A 46 6.88 -5.65 6.98
N GLU A 47 7.71 -5.22 6.03
CA GLU A 47 9.08 -5.72 5.90
C GLU A 47 9.99 -5.22 7.02
N GLY A 48 9.62 -4.13 7.68
CA GLY A 48 10.45 -3.51 8.71
C GLY A 48 11.40 -2.45 8.18
N ASP A 49 11.26 -2.05 6.92
CA ASP A 49 12.09 -1.05 6.28
C ASP A 49 11.39 0.31 6.36
N LEU A 50 11.47 0.96 7.52
CA LEU A 50 10.77 2.21 7.77
C LEU A 50 11.24 3.37 6.88
N PRO A 51 12.53 3.58 6.61
CA PRO A 51 12.94 4.65 5.70
C PRO A 51 12.32 4.52 4.32
N ASN A 52 12.24 3.32 3.79
CA ASN A 52 11.65 3.07 2.48
C ASN A 52 10.13 3.25 2.54
N ALA A 53 9.50 2.83 3.64
CA ALA A 53 8.07 3.05 3.84
C ALA A 53 7.74 4.54 3.82
N ARG A 54 8.54 5.37 4.48
CA ARG A 54 8.36 6.82 4.49
C ARG A 54 8.50 7.42 3.11
N TYR A 55 9.45 6.92 2.33
CA TYR A 55 9.64 7.38 0.96
C TYR A 55 8.34 7.20 0.15
N TRP A 56 7.73 6.01 0.22
CA TRP A 56 6.52 5.72 -0.56
C TRP A 56 5.30 6.47 -0.03
N TYR A 57 5.22 6.70 1.30
CA TYR A 57 4.19 7.57 1.85
C TYR A 57 4.31 8.98 1.29
N GLY A 58 5.55 9.49 1.14
CA GLY A 58 5.79 10.77 0.52
C GLY A 58 5.31 10.80 -0.92
N GLN A 59 5.57 9.74 -1.68
CA GLN A 59 5.10 9.64 -3.06
C GLN A 59 3.58 9.59 -3.13
N ALA A 60 2.94 8.99 -2.14
CA ALA A 60 1.49 8.93 -2.03
C ALA A 60 0.88 10.24 -1.54
N LYS A 61 1.72 11.20 -1.14
CA LYS A 61 1.31 12.49 -0.55
C LYS A 61 0.50 12.28 0.72
N ARG A 62 0.93 11.32 1.55
CA ARG A 62 0.30 11.02 2.82
C ARG A 62 1.31 11.14 3.95
N SER A 63 0.84 11.60 5.10
CA SER A 63 1.68 11.65 6.29
C SER A 63 1.98 10.24 6.78
N PHE A 64 3.24 10.00 7.13
CA PHE A 64 3.61 8.72 7.73
C PHE A 64 2.97 8.65 9.12
N PRO A 65 2.29 7.54 9.47
CA PRO A 65 1.58 7.47 10.74
C PRO A 65 2.54 7.49 11.94
N ALA A 66 2.17 8.23 12.98
CA ALA A 66 2.98 8.33 14.20
C ALA A 66 3.12 6.98 14.89
N THR A 67 2.06 6.18 14.84
CA THR A 67 2.08 4.79 15.27
C THR A 67 1.88 3.93 14.05
N ALA A 68 2.92 3.20 13.66
CA ALA A 68 2.88 2.39 12.44
C ALA A 68 1.97 1.17 12.66
N ASN A 69 0.67 1.36 12.54
CA ASN A 69 -0.32 0.30 12.68
C ASN A 69 -0.72 -0.17 11.28
N VAL A 70 -0.10 -1.25 10.84
CA VAL A 70 -0.32 -1.80 9.50
C VAL A 70 -1.79 -2.13 9.26
N LYS A 71 -2.45 -2.73 10.24
CA LYS A 71 -3.87 -3.14 10.08
C LYS A 71 -4.77 -1.94 9.83
N ASP A 72 -4.56 -0.85 10.56
CA ASP A 72 -5.35 0.36 10.38
C ASP A 72 -5.09 0.99 9.02
N GLU A 73 -3.83 0.98 8.56
CA GLU A 73 -3.48 1.53 7.26
C GLU A 73 -4.10 0.70 6.14
N ILE A 74 -4.06 -0.62 6.24
CA ILE A 74 -4.69 -1.49 5.24
C ILE A 74 -6.19 -1.23 5.18
N ARG A 75 -6.83 -1.11 6.34
CA ARG A 75 -8.28 -0.84 6.42
C ARG A 75 -8.64 0.49 5.74
N ALA A 76 -7.85 1.53 6.01
CA ALA A 76 -8.10 2.84 5.44
C ALA A 76 -7.91 2.82 3.91
N LEU A 77 -6.86 2.17 3.44
CA LEU A 77 -6.60 2.06 2.00
C LEU A 77 -7.70 1.25 1.31
N LYS A 78 -8.11 0.15 1.93
CA LYS A 78 -9.17 -0.70 1.38
C LYS A 78 -10.48 0.07 1.22
N ALA A 79 -10.80 0.92 2.18
CA ALA A 79 -12.01 1.75 2.10
C ALA A 79 -11.97 2.68 0.89
N LEU A 80 -10.81 3.29 0.61
CA LEU A 80 -10.67 4.16 -0.55
C LEU A 80 -10.72 3.40 -1.87
N VAL A 81 -10.09 2.25 -1.95
CA VAL A 81 -10.12 1.43 -3.15
C VAL A 81 -11.56 0.99 -3.45
N SER A 82 -12.30 0.58 -2.43
CA SER A 82 -13.70 0.16 -2.59
C SER A 82 -14.59 1.32 -3.03
N SER A 83 -14.30 2.54 -2.58
CA SER A 83 -15.13 3.70 -2.92
C SER A 83 -14.94 4.18 -4.35
N GLU A 84 -13.95 3.67 -5.05
CA GLU A 84 -13.71 4.02 -6.46
C GLU A 84 -14.56 3.20 -7.44
N GLU A 85 -15.31 2.25 -6.94
CA GLU A 85 -16.20 1.44 -7.80
C GLU A 85 -17.33 2.26 -8.40
#